data_f2efcbdf3a2a81f92420c292b168b570
#
_entry.id   f2efcbdf3a2a81f92420c292b168b570
#
_cell.length_a   1.000
_cell.length_b   1.000
_cell.length_c   1.000
_cell.angle_alpha   90.00
_cell.angle_beta   90.00
_cell.angle_gamma   90.00
#
_symmetry.space_group_name_H-M   'P 1'
#
loop_
_entity.id
_entity.type
_entity.pdbx_description
1 polymer ?
#
loop_
_entity_poly.entity_id
_entity_poly.type
_entity_poly.pdbx_seq_one_letter_code
_entity_poly.pdbx_strand_id
1 'polypeptide(L)'
;MNIIRLNFKPFLFFLFYVCILLLPTLGCFNLFDWDEINFAESSREMLVSSNFSQVMINFEPFHEKPPLFFWLQVLSMKIFGIGSFAARFPNALLCIILPVVIYDIGRRLKNSTFGWIWSIIFISGFLPNLYFRTGIIDPIFNLFIFLSIYFFYKYFNSLKLNNILFSGLFSGLAILTKGPVGLLIVLITVLFYFVLLRKNISLKHILSFIIIVVLVSSPWYLLELINKGPWFIVEFIQYQLELFSKPVAGHSQPLYYHFLVVLIGCFPFSFLGLKNSFRDSGFGLDFEKMMRILLWVVLILFTIVTTKIAHYSSMAYLPLSFLASIELYKIYNGKKFNSFLKYSLIIVGSFIGLILMSALFIIINHKDLILTIVIDSNIQYLLENQMQWLGWEWLIPALIVIGTLFSCFFLNSRLIPSLALYSIAIGLNFSLLCKFVVPNIENVIQGSAVSFYEDISFEKKYLTTVGFKSYAHYFYSKIDLLDSNDSLYNAKKKILKTNFNSLSLNELSSEDKTRFNNYVLSWYINGNIDRPVYFATKKNKINSQLEAAKNLIVIKDFGGFKFYKRELK
;
A
#
# COMPACT_ATOMS: atom_id res chain seq x y z
N MET A 1 14.02 -24.78 -19.78
CA MET A 1 13.55 -23.49 -19.30
C MET A 1 12.58 -23.71 -18.12
N ASN A 2 13.10 -23.78 -16.87
CA ASN A 2 12.29 -23.92 -15.66
C ASN A 2 12.41 -22.62 -14.84
N ILE A 3 11.62 -21.60 -15.22
CA ILE A 3 11.70 -20.27 -14.58
C ILE A 3 11.17 -20.37 -13.15
N ILE A 4 10.01 -20.99 -12.96
CA ILE A 4 9.41 -21.35 -11.67
C ILE A 4 8.69 -22.68 -11.89
N ARG A 5 9.00 -23.71 -11.09
CA ARG A 5 8.17 -24.91 -11.05
C ARG A 5 7.08 -24.69 -10.01
N LEU A 6 5.84 -24.51 -10.45
CA LEU A 6 4.69 -24.54 -9.56
C LEU A 6 4.67 -25.89 -8.82
N ASN A 7 5.06 -25.85 -7.56
CA ASN A 7 4.99 -27.01 -6.70
C ASN A 7 3.59 -27.05 -6.11
N PHE A 8 2.83 -28.09 -6.43
CA PHE A 8 1.41 -28.17 -6.15
C PHE A 8 1.09 -28.06 -4.64
N LYS A 9 1.93 -28.65 -3.76
CA LYS A 9 1.71 -28.61 -2.30
C LYS A 9 1.76 -27.19 -1.71
N PRO A 10 2.82 -26.38 -1.92
CA PRO A 10 2.83 -24.99 -1.46
C PRO A 10 1.70 -24.15 -2.07
N PHE A 11 1.42 -24.34 -3.37
CA PHE A 11 0.33 -23.62 -4.02
C PHE A 11 -1.01 -23.90 -3.32
N LEU A 12 -1.35 -25.16 -3.06
CA LEU A 12 -2.58 -25.49 -2.34
C LEU A 12 -2.63 -24.91 -0.93
N PHE A 13 -1.52 -24.98 -0.18
CA PHE A 13 -1.47 -24.41 1.17
C PHE A 13 -1.78 -22.92 1.17
N PHE A 14 -1.11 -22.14 0.31
CA PHE A 14 -1.33 -20.71 0.24
C PHE A 14 -2.66 -20.34 -0.40
N LEU A 15 -3.16 -21.14 -1.34
CA LEU A 15 -4.51 -20.98 -1.88
C LEU A 15 -5.57 -21.15 -0.78
N PHE A 16 -5.51 -22.20 0.02
CA PHE A 16 -6.44 -22.41 1.14
C PHE A 16 -6.29 -21.30 2.20
N TYR A 17 -5.05 -20.89 2.50
CA TYR A 17 -4.79 -19.78 3.41
C TYR A 17 -5.51 -18.50 2.95
N VAL A 18 -5.38 -18.14 1.69
CA VAL A 18 -6.00 -16.94 1.12
C VAL A 18 -7.52 -17.09 1.02
N CYS A 19 -8.02 -18.23 0.53
CA CYS A 19 -9.47 -18.44 0.38
C CYS A 19 -10.22 -18.41 1.71
N ILE A 20 -9.61 -18.89 2.79
CA ILE A 20 -10.26 -18.97 4.11
C ILE A 20 -10.01 -17.70 4.92
N LEU A 21 -8.80 -17.17 4.90
CA LEU A 21 -8.41 -16.10 5.83
C LEU A 21 -8.38 -14.70 5.20
N LEU A 22 -8.21 -14.54 3.88
CA LEU A 22 -8.14 -13.21 3.27
C LEU A 22 -9.42 -12.84 2.51
N LEU A 23 -9.80 -13.66 1.52
CA LEU A 23 -10.88 -13.29 0.59
C LEU A 23 -12.19 -12.91 1.29
N PRO A 24 -12.64 -13.62 2.36
CA PRO A 24 -13.91 -13.28 3.00
C PRO A 24 -13.94 -11.90 3.67
N THR A 25 -12.78 -11.27 3.85
CA THR A 25 -12.66 -10.00 4.60
C THR A 25 -12.24 -8.80 3.76
N LEU A 26 -11.92 -8.99 2.47
CA LEU A 26 -11.42 -7.90 1.61
C LEU A 26 -12.46 -6.78 1.38
N GLY A 27 -13.75 -7.11 1.35
CA GLY A 27 -14.84 -6.16 1.14
C GLY A 27 -15.59 -5.75 2.40
N CYS A 28 -15.12 -6.16 3.60
CA CYS A 28 -15.87 -5.95 4.84
C CYS A 28 -15.84 -4.49 5.35
N PHE A 29 -14.98 -3.65 4.82
CA PHE A 29 -14.83 -2.25 5.21
C PHE A 29 -14.45 -1.40 4.00
N ASN A 30 -14.73 -0.10 4.07
CA ASN A 30 -14.44 0.83 3.00
C ASN A 30 -12.93 1.00 2.78
N LEU A 31 -12.56 1.52 1.62
CA LEU A 31 -11.16 1.81 1.29
C LEU A 31 -10.65 2.95 2.17
N PHE A 32 -9.41 2.85 2.63
CA PHE A 32 -8.78 3.91 3.40
C PHE A 32 -8.33 5.07 2.51
N ASP A 33 -8.62 6.29 2.89
CA ASP A 33 -8.00 7.49 2.35
C ASP A 33 -6.55 7.55 2.91
N TRP A 34 -5.54 7.72 2.13
CA TRP A 34 -5.28 8.27 0.81
C TRP A 34 -5.00 7.23 -0.30
N ASP A 35 -3.88 6.47 -0.17
CA ASP A 35 -3.32 5.68 -1.26
C ASP A 35 -4.32 4.65 -1.81
N GLU A 36 -5.05 3.98 -0.93
CA GLU A 36 -5.96 2.91 -1.34
C GLU A 36 -7.13 3.45 -2.19
N ILE A 37 -7.74 4.56 -1.76
CA ILE A 37 -8.81 5.21 -2.54
C ILE A 37 -8.27 5.85 -3.81
N ASN A 38 -7.10 6.51 -3.76
CA ASN A 38 -6.50 7.12 -4.95
C ASN A 38 -6.29 6.10 -6.06
N PHE A 39 -5.76 4.93 -5.70
CA PHE A 39 -5.49 3.88 -6.68
C PHE A 39 -6.79 3.26 -7.20
N ALA A 40 -7.75 3.03 -6.33
CA ALA A 40 -9.05 2.49 -6.72
C ALA A 40 -9.83 3.46 -7.60
N GLU A 41 -9.82 4.77 -7.29
CA GLU A 41 -10.46 5.79 -8.09
C GLU A 41 -9.82 5.93 -9.48
N SER A 42 -8.49 6.01 -9.53
CA SER A 42 -7.79 6.05 -10.82
C SER A 42 -8.14 4.84 -11.70
N SER A 43 -8.27 3.66 -11.08
CA SER A 43 -8.65 2.43 -11.79
C SER A 43 -10.12 2.47 -12.24
N ARG A 44 -11.02 3.03 -11.42
CA ARG A 44 -12.43 3.25 -11.77
C ARG A 44 -12.56 4.21 -12.96
N GLU A 45 -11.82 5.33 -12.93
CA GLU A 45 -11.85 6.32 -14.00
C GLU A 45 -11.31 5.77 -15.33
N MET A 46 -10.26 4.93 -15.29
CA MET A 46 -9.80 4.20 -16.48
C MET A 46 -10.91 3.33 -17.09
N LEU A 47 -11.75 2.70 -16.25
CA LEU A 47 -12.88 1.89 -16.72
C LEU A 47 -13.99 2.75 -17.32
N VAL A 48 -14.37 3.82 -16.64
CA VAL A 48 -15.47 4.70 -17.05
C VAL A 48 -15.12 5.46 -18.32
N SER A 49 -13.89 5.99 -18.40
CA SER A 49 -13.43 6.74 -19.58
C SER A 49 -12.97 5.84 -20.73
N SER A 50 -12.79 4.54 -20.50
CA SER A 50 -12.13 3.61 -21.43
C SER A 50 -10.72 4.04 -21.85
N ASN A 51 -10.07 4.92 -21.07
CA ASN A 51 -8.72 5.40 -21.30
C ASN A 51 -7.74 4.70 -20.36
N PHE A 52 -7.14 3.60 -20.82
CA PHE A 52 -6.21 2.78 -20.03
C PHE A 52 -4.76 3.28 -20.09
N SER A 53 -4.46 4.26 -20.90
CA SER A 53 -3.11 4.81 -21.01
C SER A 53 -2.82 5.85 -19.94
N GLN A 54 -3.83 6.59 -19.50
CA GLN A 54 -3.67 7.72 -18.58
C GLN A 54 -4.16 7.39 -17.18
N VAL A 55 -3.31 7.65 -16.18
CA VAL A 55 -3.71 7.64 -14.76
C VAL A 55 -4.35 8.98 -14.44
N MET A 56 -5.59 8.96 -13.94
CA MET A 56 -6.39 10.16 -13.67
C MET A 56 -7.02 10.08 -12.27
N ILE A 57 -7.32 11.25 -11.68
CA ILE A 57 -8.23 11.42 -10.55
C ILE A 57 -9.09 12.66 -10.82
N ASN A 58 -10.40 12.54 -10.67
CA ASN A 58 -11.37 13.55 -11.09
C ASN A 58 -11.27 13.85 -12.60
N PHE A 59 -10.91 12.82 -13.38
CA PHE A 59 -10.64 12.89 -14.82
C PHE A 59 -9.55 13.91 -15.22
N GLU A 60 -8.76 14.34 -14.24
CA GLU A 60 -7.57 15.16 -14.44
C GLU A 60 -6.32 14.28 -14.31
N PRO A 61 -5.23 14.54 -15.05
CA PRO A 61 -4.03 13.72 -15.00
C PRO A 61 -3.43 13.61 -13.57
N PHE A 62 -3.14 12.40 -13.14
CA PHE A 62 -2.52 12.09 -11.86
C PHE A 62 -1.09 11.55 -12.07
N HIS A 63 -0.08 12.41 -11.86
CA HIS A 63 1.30 12.15 -12.27
C HIS A 63 2.16 11.42 -11.22
N GLU A 64 1.56 10.96 -10.13
CA GLU A 64 2.36 10.41 -9.03
C GLU A 64 2.90 9.02 -9.30
N LYS A 65 2.16 8.20 -10.06
CA LYS A 65 2.47 6.77 -10.23
C LYS A 65 2.24 6.29 -11.67
N PRO A 66 3.11 5.37 -12.17
CA PRO A 66 2.90 4.66 -13.45
C PRO A 66 1.77 3.62 -13.38
N PRO A 67 1.28 3.11 -14.53
CA PRO A 67 -0.04 2.49 -14.64
C PRO A 67 -0.15 1.01 -14.25
N LEU A 68 0.94 0.28 -14.05
CA LEU A 68 0.88 -1.19 -13.98
C LEU A 68 -0.02 -1.73 -12.87
N PHE A 69 0.00 -1.11 -11.68
CA PHE A 69 -0.87 -1.53 -10.59
C PHE A 69 -2.33 -1.20 -10.87
N PHE A 70 -2.59 -0.05 -11.46
CA PHE A 70 -3.95 0.35 -11.85
C PHE A 70 -4.54 -0.61 -12.88
N TRP A 71 -3.76 -1.08 -13.86
CA TRP A 71 -4.22 -2.10 -14.82
C TRP A 71 -4.63 -3.40 -14.14
N LEU A 72 -3.94 -3.82 -13.08
CA LEU A 72 -4.34 -5.01 -12.32
C LEU A 72 -5.64 -4.78 -11.54
N GLN A 73 -5.83 -3.60 -10.96
CA GLN A 73 -7.09 -3.24 -10.32
C GLN A 73 -8.23 -3.11 -11.35
N VAL A 74 -7.97 -2.54 -12.52
CA VAL A 74 -8.94 -2.48 -13.64
C VAL A 74 -9.38 -3.88 -14.04
N LEU A 75 -8.44 -4.82 -14.22
CA LEU A 75 -8.79 -6.20 -14.54
C LEU A 75 -9.65 -6.83 -13.44
N SER A 76 -9.29 -6.61 -12.19
CA SER A 76 -10.06 -7.08 -11.04
C SER A 76 -11.46 -6.47 -10.99
N MET A 77 -11.58 -5.16 -11.23
CA MET A 77 -12.88 -4.45 -11.24
C MET A 77 -13.75 -4.87 -12.43
N LYS A 78 -13.18 -5.25 -13.56
CA LYS A 78 -13.92 -5.84 -14.69
C LYS A 78 -14.54 -7.19 -14.34
N ILE A 79 -13.90 -7.97 -13.50
CA ILE A 79 -14.37 -9.31 -13.11
C ILE A 79 -15.36 -9.26 -11.96
N PHE A 80 -15.07 -8.48 -10.92
CA PHE A 80 -15.80 -8.47 -9.66
C PHE A 80 -16.71 -7.25 -9.45
N GLY A 81 -16.70 -6.30 -10.41
CA GLY A 81 -17.36 -5.01 -10.23
C GLY A 81 -16.49 -3.99 -9.47
N ILE A 82 -16.88 -2.71 -9.55
CA ILE A 82 -16.19 -1.61 -8.88
C ILE A 82 -16.53 -1.64 -7.38
N GLY A 83 -15.53 -1.81 -6.52
CA GLY A 83 -15.71 -1.86 -5.08
C GLY A 83 -14.43 -2.20 -4.32
N SER A 84 -14.50 -2.16 -2.99
CA SER A 84 -13.37 -2.40 -2.08
C SER A 84 -12.75 -3.78 -2.26
N PHE A 85 -13.57 -4.82 -2.47
CA PHE A 85 -13.08 -6.17 -2.75
C PHE A 85 -12.20 -6.21 -3.99
N ALA A 86 -12.69 -5.66 -5.11
CA ALA A 86 -11.97 -5.67 -6.38
C ALA A 86 -10.68 -4.86 -6.33
N ALA A 87 -10.66 -3.73 -5.62
CA ALA A 87 -9.47 -2.90 -5.45
C ALA A 87 -8.34 -3.64 -4.69
N ARG A 88 -8.69 -4.54 -3.74
CA ARG A 88 -7.74 -5.30 -2.88
C ARG A 88 -7.35 -6.65 -3.45
N PHE A 89 -8.17 -7.22 -4.32
CA PHE A 89 -8.00 -8.59 -4.84
C PHE A 89 -6.62 -8.84 -5.52
N PRO A 90 -6.01 -7.91 -6.27
CA PRO A 90 -4.67 -8.13 -6.83
C PRO A 90 -3.62 -8.48 -5.77
N ASN A 91 -3.64 -7.81 -4.61
CA ASN A 91 -2.72 -8.09 -3.52
C ASN A 91 -3.05 -9.38 -2.76
N ALA A 92 -4.33 -9.73 -2.65
CA ALA A 92 -4.73 -11.03 -2.11
C ALA A 92 -4.24 -12.19 -3.00
N LEU A 93 -4.32 -12.05 -4.31
CA LEU A 93 -3.74 -13.01 -5.26
C LEU A 93 -2.22 -13.12 -5.11
N LEU A 94 -1.56 -11.99 -4.88
CA LEU A 94 -0.12 -11.96 -4.63
C LEU A 94 0.28 -12.69 -3.33
N CYS A 95 -0.61 -12.78 -2.33
CA CYS A 95 -0.42 -13.59 -1.13
C CYS A 95 -0.35 -15.10 -1.43
N ILE A 96 -0.78 -15.55 -2.61
CA ILE A 96 -0.54 -16.92 -3.10
C ILE A 96 0.78 -16.95 -3.87
N ILE A 97 0.96 -16.06 -4.82
CA ILE A 97 2.07 -16.07 -5.78
C ILE A 97 3.42 -15.89 -5.09
N LEU A 98 3.56 -14.87 -4.25
CA LEU A 98 4.85 -14.51 -3.65
C LEU A 98 5.39 -15.59 -2.71
N PRO A 99 4.62 -16.19 -1.78
CA PRO A 99 5.11 -17.30 -0.96
C PRO A 99 5.47 -18.55 -1.76
N VAL A 100 4.76 -18.85 -2.86
CA VAL A 100 5.13 -19.96 -3.77
C VAL A 100 6.45 -19.67 -4.48
N VAL A 101 6.68 -18.43 -4.91
CA VAL A 101 7.96 -17.99 -5.49
C VAL A 101 9.09 -18.12 -4.47
N ILE A 102 8.86 -17.63 -3.25
CA ILE A 102 9.82 -17.74 -2.12
C ILE A 102 10.15 -19.21 -1.85
N TYR A 103 9.14 -20.07 -1.81
CA TYR A 103 9.32 -21.51 -1.63
C TYR A 103 10.21 -22.10 -2.72
N ASP A 104 9.93 -21.83 -3.99
CA ASP A 104 10.71 -22.41 -5.11
C ASP A 104 12.16 -21.89 -5.11
N ILE A 105 12.36 -20.62 -4.80
CA ILE A 105 13.71 -20.03 -4.65
C ILE A 105 14.43 -20.69 -3.47
N GLY A 106 13.82 -20.76 -2.30
CA GLY A 106 14.40 -21.38 -1.11
C GLY A 106 14.74 -22.86 -1.32
N ARG A 107 13.87 -23.60 -2.00
CA ARG A 107 14.11 -25.00 -2.40
C ARG A 107 15.32 -25.15 -3.31
N ARG A 108 15.51 -24.24 -4.26
CA ARG A 108 16.66 -24.25 -5.19
C ARG A 108 17.96 -23.82 -4.51
N LEU A 109 17.88 -22.91 -3.55
CA LEU A 109 19.05 -22.44 -2.81
C LEU A 109 19.56 -23.47 -1.80
N LYS A 110 18.67 -24.25 -1.20
CA LYS A 110 19.03 -25.25 -0.18
C LYS A 110 18.26 -26.56 -0.36
N ASN A 111 16.99 -26.58 0.02
CA ASN A 111 16.08 -27.73 -0.12
C ASN A 111 14.62 -27.35 0.17
N SER A 112 13.70 -28.30 0.00
CA SER A 112 12.26 -28.12 0.20
C SER A 112 11.90 -27.61 1.61
N THR A 113 12.57 -28.12 2.65
CA THR A 113 12.36 -27.71 4.05
C THR A 113 12.68 -26.23 4.24
N PHE A 114 13.80 -25.75 3.70
CA PHE A 114 14.18 -24.35 3.75
C PHE A 114 13.17 -23.47 3.01
N GLY A 115 12.69 -23.92 1.84
CA GLY A 115 11.64 -23.24 1.10
C GLY A 115 10.35 -23.08 1.91
N TRP A 116 9.89 -24.12 2.61
CA TRP A 116 8.73 -24.07 3.50
C TRP A 116 8.93 -23.11 4.67
N ILE A 117 10.06 -23.18 5.36
CA ILE A 117 10.38 -22.31 6.48
C ILE A 117 10.32 -20.86 6.03
N TRP A 118 10.97 -20.49 4.92
CA TRP A 118 11.03 -19.13 4.44
C TRP A 118 9.66 -18.61 4.01
N SER A 119 8.90 -19.37 3.22
CA SER A 119 7.58 -18.94 2.74
C SER A 119 6.56 -18.77 3.87
N ILE A 120 6.54 -19.68 4.85
CA ILE A 120 5.60 -19.60 5.97
C ILE A 120 5.97 -18.43 6.90
N ILE A 121 7.25 -18.27 7.26
CA ILE A 121 7.66 -17.18 8.15
C ILE A 121 7.42 -15.81 7.52
N PHE A 122 7.55 -15.67 6.20
CA PHE A 122 7.28 -14.44 5.50
C PHE A 122 5.82 -13.97 5.68
N ILE A 123 4.84 -14.87 5.46
CA ILE A 123 3.42 -14.50 5.62
C ILE A 123 3.00 -14.37 7.09
N SER A 124 3.82 -14.83 8.03
CA SER A 124 3.56 -14.72 9.46
C SER A 124 3.84 -13.31 10.03
N GLY A 125 4.52 -12.45 9.27
CA GLY A 125 4.79 -11.08 9.69
C GLY A 125 3.54 -10.21 9.70
N PHE A 126 3.42 -9.30 10.64
CA PHE A 126 2.23 -8.45 10.76
C PHE A 126 1.99 -7.59 9.52
N LEU A 127 2.96 -6.76 9.15
CA LEU A 127 2.81 -5.88 7.98
C LEU A 127 2.74 -6.63 6.64
N PRO A 128 3.54 -7.68 6.37
CA PRO A 128 3.33 -8.51 5.18
C PRO A 128 1.91 -9.05 5.07
N ASN A 129 1.34 -9.57 6.17
CA ASN A 129 -0.03 -10.10 6.20
C ASN A 129 -1.07 -9.01 5.98
N LEU A 130 -0.89 -7.83 6.60
CA LEU A 130 -1.77 -6.68 6.45
C LEU A 130 -1.77 -6.15 5.01
N TYR A 131 -0.61 -5.99 4.39
CA TYR A 131 -0.50 -5.39 3.06
C TYR A 131 -1.08 -6.24 1.93
N PHE A 132 -1.20 -7.55 2.12
CA PHE A 132 -1.96 -8.40 1.22
C PHE A 132 -3.48 -8.20 1.29
N ARG A 133 -3.97 -7.47 2.31
CA ARG A 133 -5.39 -7.13 2.50
C ARG A 133 -5.73 -5.71 2.10
N THR A 134 -4.77 -4.96 1.58
CA THR A 134 -4.92 -3.56 1.18
C THR A 134 -4.71 -3.38 -0.32
N GLY A 135 -5.33 -2.36 -0.90
CA GLY A 135 -5.21 -2.01 -2.32
C GLY A 135 -4.01 -1.10 -2.63
N ILE A 136 -2.83 -1.36 -2.03
CA ILE A 136 -1.61 -0.54 -2.22
C ILE A 136 -0.64 -1.16 -3.22
N ILE A 137 0.23 -0.32 -3.81
CA ILE A 137 1.17 -0.70 -4.88
C ILE A 137 2.32 -1.59 -4.37
N ASP A 138 2.74 -1.43 -3.12
CA ASP A 138 4.01 -1.91 -2.60
C ASP A 138 4.22 -3.43 -2.68
N PRO A 139 3.25 -4.31 -2.41
CA PRO A 139 3.47 -5.75 -2.48
C PRO A 139 3.95 -6.24 -3.85
N ILE A 140 3.35 -5.75 -4.94
CA ILE A 140 3.73 -6.15 -6.29
C ILE A 140 5.05 -5.50 -6.74
N PHE A 141 5.26 -4.24 -6.33
CA PHE A 141 6.51 -3.53 -6.54
C PHE A 141 7.69 -4.28 -5.92
N ASN A 142 7.55 -4.74 -4.68
CA ASN A 142 8.55 -5.53 -3.96
C ASN A 142 8.81 -6.89 -4.63
N LEU A 143 7.78 -7.55 -5.16
CA LEU A 143 7.97 -8.78 -5.93
C LEU A 143 8.89 -8.54 -7.13
N PHE A 144 8.67 -7.49 -7.90
CA PHE A 144 9.48 -7.22 -9.08
C PHE A 144 10.93 -6.86 -8.74
N ILE A 145 11.16 -6.03 -7.72
CA ILE A 145 12.52 -5.74 -7.24
C ILE A 145 13.21 -7.03 -6.79
N PHE A 146 12.52 -7.84 -5.99
CA PHE A 146 13.07 -9.10 -5.49
C PHE A 146 13.44 -10.07 -6.60
N LEU A 147 12.57 -10.24 -7.60
CA LEU A 147 12.86 -11.09 -8.75
C LEU A 147 14.02 -10.55 -9.59
N SER A 148 14.10 -9.23 -9.79
CA SER A 148 15.24 -8.62 -10.47
C SER A 148 16.55 -8.96 -9.76
N ILE A 149 16.63 -8.77 -8.44
CA ILE A 149 17.80 -9.06 -7.62
C ILE A 149 18.13 -10.56 -7.62
N TYR A 150 17.12 -11.43 -7.53
CA TYR A 150 17.32 -12.88 -7.60
C TYR A 150 17.92 -13.32 -8.95
N PHE A 151 17.47 -12.73 -10.06
CA PHE A 151 18.02 -13.03 -11.37
C PHE A 151 19.40 -12.45 -11.58
N PHE A 152 19.73 -11.30 -10.99
CA PHE A 152 21.12 -10.83 -10.91
C PHE A 152 22.01 -11.79 -10.12
N TYR A 153 21.55 -12.27 -8.97
CA TYR A 153 22.28 -13.29 -8.21
C TYR A 153 22.54 -14.55 -9.06
N LYS A 154 21.54 -15.04 -9.78
CA LYS A 154 21.71 -16.18 -10.71
C LYS A 154 22.69 -15.87 -11.84
N TYR A 155 22.66 -14.64 -12.34
CA TYR A 155 23.61 -14.21 -13.36
C TYR A 155 25.05 -14.26 -12.84
N PHE A 156 25.34 -13.71 -11.68
CA PHE A 156 26.68 -13.75 -11.10
C PHE A 156 27.23 -15.17 -10.84
N ASN A 157 26.36 -16.15 -10.69
CA ASN A 157 26.77 -17.54 -10.49
C ASN A 157 26.86 -18.35 -11.78
N SER A 158 26.26 -17.92 -12.88
CA SER A 158 26.17 -18.71 -14.11
C SER A 158 26.64 -17.96 -15.36
N LEU A 159 26.73 -16.63 -15.31
CA LEU A 159 27.04 -15.72 -16.41
C LEU A 159 26.10 -15.87 -17.64
N LYS A 160 24.92 -16.49 -17.47
CA LYS A 160 23.96 -16.72 -18.55
C LYS A 160 23.17 -15.47 -18.89
N LEU A 161 23.12 -15.09 -20.17
CA LEU A 161 22.42 -13.93 -20.69
C LEU A 161 20.94 -13.90 -20.24
N ASN A 162 20.24 -15.04 -20.29
CA ASN A 162 18.82 -15.11 -19.92
C ASN A 162 18.55 -14.59 -18.49
N ASN A 163 19.48 -14.79 -17.56
CA ASN A 163 19.29 -14.30 -16.19
C ASN A 163 19.34 -12.77 -16.14
N ILE A 164 20.23 -12.15 -16.92
CA ILE A 164 20.32 -10.70 -16.97
C ILE A 164 19.10 -10.08 -17.70
N LEU A 165 18.59 -10.74 -18.74
CA LEU A 165 17.38 -10.32 -19.43
C LEU A 165 16.14 -10.37 -18.49
N PHE A 166 15.98 -11.45 -17.70
CA PHE A 166 14.91 -11.52 -16.71
C PHE A 166 15.07 -10.46 -15.61
N SER A 167 16.30 -10.18 -15.17
CA SER A 167 16.54 -9.10 -14.22
C SER A 167 16.10 -7.75 -14.81
N GLY A 168 16.44 -7.47 -16.07
CA GLY A 168 16.02 -6.27 -16.78
C GLY A 168 14.49 -6.16 -16.92
N LEU A 169 13.84 -7.28 -17.28
CA LEU A 169 12.38 -7.37 -17.36
C LEU A 169 11.71 -6.96 -16.03
N PHE A 170 12.13 -7.57 -14.93
CA PHE A 170 11.53 -7.27 -13.62
C PHE A 170 11.89 -5.87 -13.12
N SER A 171 13.07 -5.33 -13.44
CA SER A 171 13.41 -3.93 -13.17
C SER A 171 12.50 -2.96 -13.95
N GLY A 172 12.24 -3.24 -15.23
CA GLY A 172 11.33 -2.45 -16.05
C GLY A 172 9.89 -2.49 -15.52
N LEU A 173 9.41 -3.66 -15.08
CA LEU A 173 8.10 -3.81 -14.45
C LEU A 173 8.03 -3.06 -13.09
N ALA A 174 9.10 -3.05 -12.31
CA ALA A 174 9.17 -2.24 -11.08
C ALA A 174 9.07 -0.74 -11.38
N ILE A 175 9.73 -0.25 -12.45
CA ILE A 175 9.59 1.14 -12.91
C ILE A 175 8.13 1.44 -13.30
N LEU A 176 7.48 0.56 -14.06
CA LEU A 176 6.07 0.71 -14.45
C LEU A 176 5.09 0.62 -13.27
N THR A 177 5.55 0.14 -12.11
CA THR A 177 4.71 0.03 -10.91
C THR A 177 4.79 1.28 -10.04
N LYS A 178 5.99 1.77 -9.73
CA LYS A 178 6.17 2.87 -8.76
C LYS A 178 7.21 3.92 -9.20
N GLY A 179 7.76 3.79 -10.41
CA GLY A 179 8.74 4.71 -10.95
C GLY A 179 10.19 4.30 -10.71
N PRO A 180 11.16 5.23 -10.92
CA PRO A 180 12.60 4.93 -11.00
C PRO A 180 13.20 4.37 -9.70
N VAL A 181 12.57 4.59 -8.56
CA VAL A 181 13.06 4.14 -7.24
C VAL A 181 13.26 2.61 -7.20
N GLY A 182 12.46 1.85 -7.96
CA GLY A 182 12.62 0.39 -8.07
C GLY A 182 13.94 0.00 -8.69
N LEU A 183 14.30 0.63 -9.79
CA LEU A 183 15.60 0.44 -10.44
C LEU A 183 16.75 0.91 -9.55
N LEU A 184 16.59 2.04 -8.85
CA LEU A 184 17.60 2.57 -7.93
C LEU A 184 17.95 1.56 -6.84
N ILE A 185 16.97 0.95 -6.19
CA ILE A 185 17.18 -0.09 -5.16
C ILE A 185 17.95 -1.29 -5.75
N VAL A 186 17.56 -1.75 -6.95
CA VAL A 186 18.23 -2.86 -7.63
C VAL A 186 19.70 -2.50 -7.92
N LEU A 187 19.94 -1.33 -8.55
CA LEU A 187 21.29 -0.92 -8.95
C LEU A 187 22.22 -0.74 -7.75
N ILE A 188 21.77 -0.08 -6.68
CA ILE A 188 22.58 0.10 -5.46
C ILE A 188 22.91 -1.26 -4.85
N THR A 189 21.90 -2.15 -4.72
CA THR A 189 22.11 -3.50 -4.15
C THR A 189 23.09 -4.32 -4.96
N VAL A 190 22.95 -4.31 -6.29
CA VAL A 190 23.81 -5.06 -7.22
C VAL A 190 25.23 -4.47 -7.23
N LEU A 191 25.35 -3.14 -7.19
CA LEU A 191 26.65 -2.47 -7.14
C LEU A 191 27.43 -2.85 -5.88
N PHE A 192 26.82 -2.77 -4.70
CA PHE A 192 27.48 -3.20 -3.46
C PHE A 192 27.84 -4.67 -3.49
N TYR A 193 26.95 -5.54 -3.99
CA TYR A 193 27.25 -6.96 -4.12
C TYR A 193 28.40 -7.24 -5.10
N PHE A 194 28.42 -6.54 -6.24
CA PHE A 194 29.48 -6.62 -7.26
C PHE A 194 30.85 -6.24 -6.67
N VAL A 195 30.91 -5.08 -5.99
CA VAL A 195 32.17 -4.56 -5.43
C VAL A 195 32.69 -5.44 -4.28
N LEU A 196 31.80 -5.79 -3.32
CA LEU A 196 32.22 -6.56 -2.14
C LEU A 196 32.67 -7.98 -2.46
N LEU A 197 32.08 -8.61 -3.46
CA LEU A 197 32.40 -9.99 -3.83
C LEU A 197 33.28 -10.08 -5.09
N ARG A 198 33.73 -8.94 -5.62
CA ARG A 198 34.60 -8.87 -6.82
C ARG A 198 34.07 -9.74 -7.96
N LYS A 199 32.74 -9.70 -8.19
CA LYS A 199 32.11 -10.46 -9.28
C LYS A 199 32.43 -9.85 -10.64
N ASN A 200 32.37 -10.64 -11.70
CA ASN A 200 32.58 -10.15 -13.06
C ASN A 200 31.24 -9.92 -13.77
N ILE A 201 31.16 -8.84 -14.55
CA ILE A 201 30.03 -8.55 -15.43
C ILE A 201 30.56 -8.08 -16.79
N SER A 202 30.04 -8.64 -17.85
CA SER A 202 30.39 -8.25 -19.21
C SER A 202 29.65 -6.98 -19.62
N LEU A 203 30.32 -6.04 -20.30
CA LEU A 203 29.70 -4.84 -20.85
C LEU A 203 28.49 -5.17 -21.76
N LYS A 204 28.62 -6.22 -22.58
CA LYS A 204 27.51 -6.71 -23.41
C LYS A 204 26.25 -7.06 -22.58
N HIS A 205 26.43 -7.67 -21.42
CA HIS A 205 25.33 -8.03 -20.54
C HIS A 205 24.74 -6.82 -19.80
N ILE A 206 25.59 -5.82 -19.45
CA ILE A 206 25.09 -4.53 -18.92
C ILE A 206 24.21 -3.84 -19.96
N LEU A 207 24.68 -3.74 -21.20
CA LEU A 207 23.90 -3.16 -22.29
C LEU A 207 22.59 -3.92 -22.52
N SER A 208 22.64 -5.26 -22.50
CA SER A 208 21.43 -6.09 -22.63
C SER A 208 20.41 -5.82 -21.49
N PHE A 209 20.90 -5.65 -20.25
CA PHE A 209 20.05 -5.27 -19.12
C PHE A 209 19.36 -3.92 -19.38
N ILE A 210 20.14 -2.90 -19.73
CA ILE A 210 19.62 -1.54 -20.00
C ILE A 210 18.60 -1.57 -21.13
N ILE A 211 18.89 -2.27 -22.24
CA ILE A 211 17.96 -2.39 -23.37
C ILE A 211 16.62 -2.98 -22.92
N ILE A 212 16.63 -4.06 -22.13
CA ILE A 212 15.39 -4.68 -21.67
C ILE A 212 14.64 -3.77 -20.69
N VAL A 213 15.34 -3.10 -19.75
CA VAL A 213 14.71 -2.14 -18.85
C VAL A 213 13.99 -1.05 -19.65
N VAL A 214 14.68 -0.47 -20.65
CA VAL A 214 14.11 0.56 -21.51
C VAL A 214 12.95 0.02 -22.34
N LEU A 215 13.08 -1.13 -22.99
CA LEU A 215 12.01 -1.74 -23.79
C LEU A 215 10.74 -2.02 -22.99
N VAL A 216 10.88 -2.38 -21.72
CA VAL A 216 9.72 -2.69 -20.86
C VAL A 216 9.10 -1.43 -20.29
N SER A 217 9.89 -0.45 -19.84
CA SER A 217 9.37 0.73 -19.16
C SER A 217 9.00 1.87 -20.10
N SER A 218 9.76 2.11 -21.17
CA SER A 218 9.58 3.29 -22.02
C SER A 218 8.28 3.36 -22.82
N PRO A 219 7.62 2.27 -23.25
CA PRO A 219 6.43 2.38 -24.10
C PRO A 219 5.33 3.25 -23.50
N TRP A 220 5.08 3.11 -22.19
CA TRP A 220 4.09 3.96 -21.53
C TRP A 220 4.55 5.42 -21.40
N TYR A 221 5.80 5.66 -21.01
CA TYR A 221 6.33 7.02 -20.89
C TYR A 221 6.37 7.73 -22.26
N LEU A 222 6.68 7.00 -23.34
CA LEU A 222 6.65 7.53 -24.71
C LEU A 222 5.22 7.86 -25.14
N LEU A 223 4.26 7.01 -24.82
CA LEU A 223 2.85 7.24 -25.13
C LEU A 223 2.33 8.50 -24.41
N GLU A 224 2.66 8.68 -23.13
CA GLU A 224 2.32 9.89 -22.39
C GLU A 224 3.04 11.13 -22.94
N LEU A 225 4.31 11.00 -23.33
CA LEU A 225 5.07 12.08 -23.96
C LEU A 225 4.42 12.54 -25.27
N ILE A 226 3.97 11.60 -26.12
CA ILE A 226 3.31 11.90 -27.39
C ILE A 226 1.95 12.56 -27.15
N ASN A 227 1.17 12.04 -26.19
CA ASN A 227 -0.20 12.51 -25.93
C ASN A 227 -0.26 13.82 -25.15
N LYS A 228 0.69 14.07 -24.25
CA LYS A 228 0.65 15.18 -23.28
C LYS A 228 1.82 16.16 -23.41
N GLY A 229 2.86 15.78 -24.14
CA GLY A 229 4.08 16.58 -24.25
C GLY A 229 5.03 16.41 -23.05
N PRO A 230 6.17 17.13 -23.07
CA PRO A 230 7.26 16.94 -22.11
C PRO A 230 6.92 17.35 -20.67
N TRP A 231 5.91 18.18 -20.46
CA TRP A 231 5.54 18.66 -19.13
C TRP A 231 5.19 17.52 -18.17
N PHE A 232 4.56 16.44 -18.66
CA PHE A 232 4.24 15.26 -17.86
C PHE A 232 5.50 14.65 -17.22
N ILE A 233 6.57 14.47 -17.99
CA ILE A 233 7.82 13.90 -17.50
C ILE A 233 8.46 14.84 -16.48
N VAL A 234 8.41 16.14 -16.74
CA VAL A 234 8.97 17.16 -15.82
C VAL A 234 8.23 17.15 -14.48
N GLU A 235 6.90 17.18 -14.47
CA GLU A 235 6.12 17.10 -13.22
C GLU A 235 6.35 15.78 -12.48
N PHE A 236 6.40 14.65 -13.19
CA PHE A 236 6.68 13.35 -12.59
C PHE A 236 8.06 13.34 -11.90
N ILE A 237 9.11 13.85 -12.56
CA ILE A 237 10.46 13.92 -11.98
C ILE A 237 10.49 14.90 -10.80
N GLN A 238 9.88 16.07 -10.92
CA GLN A 238 9.78 17.06 -9.84
C GLN A 238 9.11 16.47 -8.61
N TYR A 239 8.00 15.76 -8.77
CA TYR A 239 7.32 15.08 -7.68
C TYR A 239 8.21 14.03 -6.99
N GLN A 240 8.98 13.24 -7.76
CA GLN A 240 9.93 12.27 -7.18
C GLN A 240 11.03 12.97 -6.37
N LEU A 241 11.53 14.11 -6.84
CA LEU A 241 12.54 14.93 -6.14
C LEU A 241 11.96 15.58 -4.87
N GLU A 242 10.71 16.03 -4.92
CA GLU A 242 10.01 16.57 -3.74
C GLU A 242 9.83 15.52 -2.65
N LEU A 243 9.40 14.31 -2.99
CA LEU A 243 9.30 13.19 -2.03
C LEU A 243 10.62 12.93 -1.31
N PHE A 244 11.74 13.10 -2.02
CA PHE A 244 13.08 12.91 -1.48
C PHE A 244 13.52 14.05 -0.56
N SER A 245 13.24 15.31 -0.94
CA SER A 245 13.80 16.52 -0.32
C SER A 245 12.90 17.21 0.70
N LYS A 246 11.57 17.03 0.60
CA LYS A 246 10.58 17.71 1.46
C LYS A 246 9.58 16.71 2.05
N PRO A 247 9.04 16.96 3.26
CA PRO A 247 7.95 16.14 3.81
C PRO A 247 6.65 16.44 3.07
N VAL A 248 6.29 15.61 2.08
CA VAL A 248 5.04 15.75 1.35
C VAL A 248 3.86 15.31 2.24
N ALA A 249 2.75 16.04 2.16
CA ALA A 249 1.51 15.78 2.91
C ALA A 249 1.69 15.65 4.45
N GLY A 250 2.71 16.31 5.02
CA GLY A 250 2.95 16.29 6.48
C GLY A 250 3.62 15.00 6.99
N HIS A 251 4.10 14.11 6.12
CA HIS A 251 4.76 12.86 6.49
C HIS A 251 6.22 13.07 6.92
N SER A 252 6.45 13.89 7.95
CA SER A 252 7.75 14.05 8.61
C SER A 252 7.84 13.12 9.81
N GLN A 253 8.80 12.19 9.81
CA GLN A 253 9.02 11.24 10.88
C GLN A 253 10.51 11.20 11.27
N PRO A 254 10.88 10.78 12.51
CA PRO A 254 12.27 10.73 12.95
C PRO A 254 13.09 9.72 12.14
N LEU A 255 14.42 9.84 12.18
CA LEU A 255 15.35 9.00 11.40
C LEU A 255 15.20 7.50 11.70
N TYR A 256 14.89 7.13 12.92
CA TYR A 256 14.73 5.73 13.33
C TYR A 256 13.37 5.10 12.93
N TYR A 257 12.47 5.86 12.33
CA TYR A 257 11.10 5.45 12.02
C TYR A 257 11.02 4.11 11.27
N HIS A 258 11.74 3.96 10.16
CA HIS A 258 11.69 2.74 9.36
C HIS A 258 12.28 1.52 10.08
N PHE A 259 13.25 1.73 10.98
CA PHE A 259 13.80 0.65 11.80
C PHE A 259 12.73 0.12 12.77
N LEU A 260 11.99 1.00 13.42
CA LEU A 260 10.89 0.61 14.31
C LEU A 260 9.74 -0.05 13.54
N VAL A 261 9.34 0.53 12.39
CA VAL A 261 8.29 -0.04 11.53
C VAL A 261 8.65 -1.47 11.12
N VAL A 262 9.89 -1.71 10.68
CA VAL A 262 10.34 -3.05 10.27
C VAL A 262 10.49 -3.97 11.47
N LEU A 263 11.01 -3.50 12.60
CA LEU A 263 11.21 -4.32 13.79
C LEU A 263 9.88 -4.84 14.37
N ILE A 264 8.89 -3.95 14.51
CA ILE A 264 7.58 -4.30 15.07
C ILE A 264 6.70 -4.97 14.00
N GLY A 265 6.63 -4.36 12.83
CA GLY A 265 5.75 -4.80 11.76
C GLY A 265 6.12 -6.14 11.13
N CYS A 266 7.38 -6.54 11.23
CA CYS A 266 7.85 -7.84 10.76
C CYS A 266 8.00 -8.88 11.88
N PHE A 267 7.46 -8.61 13.07
CA PHE A 267 7.41 -9.62 14.13
C PHE A 267 6.66 -10.88 13.63
N PRO A 268 7.14 -12.10 13.89
CA PRO A 268 8.29 -12.47 14.75
C PRO A 268 9.63 -12.55 13.98
N PHE A 269 9.64 -12.52 12.67
CA PHE A 269 10.86 -12.79 11.90
C PHE A 269 11.91 -11.67 11.98
N SER A 270 11.52 -10.45 12.32
CA SER A 270 12.46 -9.37 12.60
C SER A 270 13.42 -9.73 13.75
N PHE A 271 12.92 -10.29 14.84
CA PHE A 271 13.73 -10.75 15.96
C PHE A 271 14.60 -11.96 15.61
N LEU A 272 14.05 -12.92 14.86
CA LEU A 272 14.78 -14.11 14.41
C LEU A 272 15.91 -13.77 13.45
N GLY A 273 15.69 -12.80 12.56
CA GLY A 273 16.66 -12.37 11.54
C GLY A 273 17.66 -11.34 12.03
N LEU A 274 17.44 -10.70 13.18
CA LEU A 274 18.22 -9.53 13.64
C LEU A 274 19.73 -9.82 13.70
N LYS A 275 20.15 -10.93 14.28
CA LYS A 275 21.57 -11.32 14.36
C LYS A 275 22.21 -11.45 12.98
N ASN A 276 21.51 -12.12 12.06
CA ASN A 276 22.01 -12.39 10.71
C ASN A 276 21.99 -11.15 9.81
N SER A 277 21.29 -10.08 10.24
CA SER A 277 21.31 -8.78 9.55
C SER A 277 22.64 -8.05 9.71
N PHE A 278 23.37 -8.30 10.79
CA PHE A 278 24.65 -7.66 11.09
C PHE A 278 25.87 -8.56 10.82
N ARG A 279 25.72 -9.89 10.89
CA ARG A 279 26.82 -10.84 10.82
C ARG A 279 26.54 -11.96 9.84
N ASP A 280 27.61 -12.50 9.26
CA ASP A 280 27.52 -13.72 8.47
C ASP A 280 27.01 -14.86 9.37
N SER A 281 26.00 -15.56 8.88
CA SER A 281 25.43 -16.66 9.64
C SER A 281 26.27 -17.94 9.60
N GLY A 282 27.26 -18.00 8.70
CA GLY A 282 27.99 -19.23 8.39
C GLY A 282 27.16 -20.27 7.61
N PHE A 283 26.06 -19.85 7.00
CA PHE A 283 25.17 -20.74 6.24
C PHE A 283 25.73 -21.17 4.89
N GLY A 284 26.76 -20.46 4.40
CA GLY A 284 27.51 -20.81 3.18
C GLY A 284 26.79 -20.45 1.87
N LEU A 285 25.79 -19.58 1.91
CA LEU A 285 25.11 -19.10 0.71
C LEU A 285 25.49 -17.65 0.42
N ASP A 286 26.08 -17.39 -0.74
CA ASP A 286 26.32 -16.01 -1.21
C ASP A 286 25.04 -15.18 -1.32
N PHE A 287 23.88 -15.82 -1.51
CA PHE A 287 22.58 -15.17 -1.51
C PHE A 287 22.25 -14.49 -0.17
N GLU A 288 22.76 -15.01 0.94
CA GLU A 288 22.65 -14.36 2.25
C GLU A 288 23.28 -12.96 2.24
N LYS A 289 24.45 -12.82 1.62
CA LYS A 289 25.13 -11.53 1.49
C LYS A 289 24.31 -10.56 0.65
N MET A 290 23.71 -11.03 -0.46
CA MET A 290 22.82 -10.24 -1.30
C MET A 290 21.59 -9.75 -0.52
N MET A 291 20.96 -10.62 0.27
CA MET A 291 19.80 -10.26 1.08
C MET A 291 20.16 -9.28 2.20
N ARG A 292 21.33 -9.43 2.82
CA ARG A 292 21.81 -8.49 3.83
C ARG A 292 22.07 -7.11 3.24
N ILE A 293 22.70 -7.04 2.07
CA ILE A 293 22.93 -5.77 1.35
C ILE A 293 21.59 -5.12 1.01
N LEU A 294 20.64 -5.87 0.44
CA LEU A 294 19.31 -5.36 0.12
C LEU A 294 18.60 -4.79 1.35
N LEU A 295 18.64 -5.49 2.48
CA LEU A 295 18.03 -5.01 3.73
C LEU A 295 18.58 -3.64 4.13
N TRP A 296 19.89 -3.50 4.13
CA TRP A 296 20.54 -2.25 4.54
C TRP A 296 20.37 -1.13 3.51
N VAL A 297 20.40 -1.44 2.22
CA VAL A 297 20.10 -0.47 1.16
C VAL A 297 18.72 0.13 1.34
N VAL A 298 17.70 -0.70 1.57
CA VAL A 298 16.32 -0.23 1.77
C VAL A 298 16.19 0.61 3.04
N LEU A 299 16.70 0.13 4.16
CA LEU A 299 16.61 0.86 5.44
C LEU A 299 17.34 2.20 5.40
N ILE A 300 18.55 2.24 4.84
CA ILE A 300 19.34 3.47 4.75
C ILE A 300 18.70 4.44 3.75
N LEU A 301 18.30 3.97 2.56
CA LEU A 301 17.68 4.81 1.55
C LEU A 301 16.46 5.55 2.09
N PHE A 302 15.50 4.81 2.68
CA PHE A 302 14.28 5.42 3.20
C PHE A 302 14.47 6.17 4.53
N THR A 303 15.57 5.95 5.23
CA THR A 303 15.96 6.81 6.37
C THR A 303 16.41 8.19 5.90
N ILE A 304 17.11 8.28 4.76
CA ILE A 304 17.60 9.54 4.17
C ILE A 304 16.42 10.33 3.54
N VAL A 305 15.47 9.64 2.91
CA VAL A 305 14.28 10.27 2.30
C VAL A 305 13.45 11.01 3.35
N THR A 306 13.05 12.25 3.04
CA THR A 306 12.38 13.14 3.99
C THR A 306 10.93 12.71 4.25
N THR A 307 10.21 12.32 3.21
CA THR A 307 8.85 11.78 3.32
C THR A 307 8.90 10.33 3.79
N LYS A 308 8.40 10.07 5.00
CA LYS A 308 8.45 8.73 5.63
C LYS A 308 7.05 8.16 5.83
N ILE A 309 6.76 7.09 5.08
CA ILE A 309 5.48 6.35 5.17
C ILE A 309 5.82 4.87 5.44
N ALA A 310 5.02 4.20 6.28
CA ALA A 310 5.33 2.85 6.77
C ALA A 310 5.63 1.83 5.65
N HIS A 311 4.88 1.88 4.55
CA HIS A 311 5.06 0.93 3.45
C HIS A 311 6.32 1.17 2.58
N TYR A 312 7.00 2.32 2.69
CA TYR A 312 8.23 2.57 1.92
C TYR A 312 9.34 1.57 2.25
N SER A 313 9.46 1.17 3.51
CA SER A 313 10.42 0.15 3.93
C SER A 313 9.97 -1.30 3.71
N SER A 314 8.83 -1.54 3.05
CA SER A 314 8.25 -2.89 2.89
C SER A 314 9.14 -3.85 2.09
N MET A 315 10.01 -3.34 1.21
CA MET A 315 10.99 -4.19 0.53
C MET A 315 11.97 -4.88 1.50
N ALA A 316 12.18 -4.33 2.70
CA ALA A 316 13.01 -4.95 3.75
C ALA A 316 12.44 -6.27 4.29
N TYR A 317 11.13 -6.54 4.11
CA TYR A 317 10.48 -7.73 4.67
C TYR A 317 11.00 -9.03 4.04
N LEU A 318 11.25 -9.03 2.75
CA LEU A 318 11.75 -10.21 2.02
C LEU A 318 13.17 -10.61 2.48
N PRO A 319 14.17 -9.72 2.47
CA PRO A 319 15.51 -10.07 2.95
C PRO A 319 15.53 -10.40 4.44
N LEU A 320 14.75 -9.71 5.27
CA LEU A 320 14.72 -9.98 6.70
C LEU A 320 14.10 -11.36 7.01
N SER A 321 13.03 -11.74 6.32
CA SER A 321 12.42 -13.08 6.45
C SER A 321 13.36 -14.20 5.99
N PHE A 322 14.16 -13.95 4.92
CA PHE A 322 15.21 -14.88 4.49
C PHE A 322 16.26 -15.08 5.59
N LEU A 323 16.76 -14.00 6.18
CA LEU A 323 17.76 -14.05 7.26
C LEU A 323 17.23 -14.76 8.51
N ALA A 324 15.93 -14.59 8.82
CA ALA A 324 15.23 -15.31 9.86
C ALA A 324 15.11 -16.82 9.56
N SER A 325 14.82 -17.16 8.31
CA SER A 325 14.66 -18.55 7.89
C SER A 325 15.94 -19.37 8.00
N ILE A 326 17.11 -18.73 7.90
CA ILE A 326 18.40 -19.37 8.15
C ILE A 326 18.50 -19.85 9.60
N GLU A 327 18.11 -19.01 10.56
CA GLU A 327 18.17 -19.39 11.98
C GLU A 327 17.20 -20.51 12.31
N LEU A 328 15.97 -20.42 11.76
CA LEU A 328 14.96 -21.47 11.93
C LEU A 328 15.40 -22.80 11.26
N TYR A 329 16.04 -22.74 10.12
CA TYR A 329 16.57 -23.94 9.46
C TYR A 329 17.70 -24.59 10.25
N LYS A 330 18.55 -23.80 10.93
CA LYS A 330 19.56 -24.32 11.85
C LYS A 330 18.91 -25.05 13.04
N ILE A 331 17.82 -24.50 13.57
CA ILE A 331 17.06 -25.13 14.65
C ILE A 331 16.44 -26.44 14.15
N TYR A 332 15.87 -26.46 12.95
CA TYR A 332 15.36 -27.67 12.34
C TYR A 332 16.42 -28.79 12.22
N ASN A 333 17.69 -28.42 11.98
CA ASN A 333 18.80 -29.37 11.88
C ASN A 333 19.49 -29.64 13.25
N GLY A 334 18.81 -29.41 14.36
CA GLY A 334 19.28 -29.81 15.70
C GLY A 334 19.99 -28.74 16.53
N LYS A 335 20.15 -27.50 16.01
CA LYS A 335 20.62 -26.38 16.84
C LYS A 335 19.57 -26.09 17.91
N LYS A 336 19.97 -26.09 19.19
CA LYS A 336 19.06 -25.68 20.26
C LYS A 336 18.58 -24.24 20.05
N PHE A 337 17.28 -24.02 20.24
CA PHE A 337 16.71 -22.69 20.22
C PHE A 337 17.27 -21.88 21.40
N ASN A 338 17.86 -20.72 21.10
CA ASN A 338 18.45 -19.87 22.11
C ASN A 338 17.36 -19.41 23.10
N SER A 339 17.55 -19.69 24.39
CA SER A 339 16.57 -19.35 25.43
C SER A 339 16.28 -17.85 25.48
N PHE A 340 17.30 -17.00 25.36
CA PHE A 340 17.10 -15.56 25.31
C PHE A 340 16.17 -15.15 24.14
N LEU A 341 16.43 -15.66 22.93
CA LEU A 341 15.59 -15.38 21.76
C LEU A 341 14.17 -15.93 21.94
N LYS A 342 14.04 -17.13 22.51
CA LYS A 342 12.73 -17.73 22.82
C LYS A 342 11.91 -16.84 23.76
N TYR A 343 12.49 -16.43 24.88
CA TYR A 343 11.80 -15.58 25.85
C TYR A 343 11.54 -14.18 25.30
N SER A 344 12.46 -13.61 24.50
CA SER A 344 12.22 -12.32 23.83
C SER A 344 11.01 -12.38 22.89
N LEU A 345 10.87 -13.45 22.10
CA LEU A 345 9.69 -13.63 21.24
C LEU A 345 8.40 -13.75 22.05
N ILE A 346 8.42 -14.52 23.14
CA ILE A 346 7.26 -14.67 24.02
C ILE A 346 6.89 -13.33 24.65
N ILE A 347 7.85 -12.62 25.23
CA ILE A 347 7.61 -11.33 25.91
C ILE A 347 7.07 -10.30 24.91
N VAL A 348 7.73 -10.13 23.76
CA VAL A 348 7.33 -9.12 22.77
C VAL A 348 5.99 -9.46 22.13
N GLY A 349 5.76 -10.72 21.74
CA GLY A 349 4.48 -11.14 21.17
C GLY A 349 3.32 -11.03 22.14
N SER A 350 3.54 -11.40 23.42
CA SER A 350 2.53 -11.22 24.49
C SER A 350 2.28 -9.74 24.77
N PHE A 351 3.33 -8.91 24.81
CA PHE A 351 3.22 -7.48 25.02
C PHE A 351 2.42 -6.79 23.91
N ILE A 352 2.72 -7.11 22.63
CA ILE A 352 1.96 -6.58 21.50
C ILE A 352 0.49 -7.01 21.58
N GLY A 353 0.24 -8.30 21.81
CA GLY A 353 -1.13 -8.80 21.92
C GLY A 353 -1.90 -8.15 23.08
N LEU A 354 -1.28 -8.03 24.26
CA LEU A 354 -1.89 -7.41 25.44
C LEU A 354 -2.15 -5.91 25.25
N ILE A 355 -1.23 -5.17 24.61
CA ILE A 355 -1.47 -3.75 24.28
C ILE A 355 -2.68 -3.61 23.36
N LEU A 356 -2.75 -4.41 22.30
CA LEU A 356 -3.89 -4.36 21.38
C LEU A 356 -5.20 -4.76 22.07
N MET A 357 -5.17 -5.79 22.92
CA MET A 357 -6.34 -6.17 23.73
C MET A 357 -6.79 -5.04 24.65
N SER A 358 -5.85 -4.41 25.38
CA SER A 358 -6.15 -3.30 26.29
C SER A 358 -6.67 -2.08 25.55
N ALA A 359 -6.08 -1.73 24.40
CA ALA A 359 -6.55 -0.63 23.57
C ALA A 359 -7.98 -0.85 23.07
N LEU A 360 -8.28 -2.04 22.54
CA LEU A 360 -9.63 -2.38 22.12
C LEU A 360 -10.61 -2.43 23.29
N PHE A 361 -10.21 -2.99 24.45
CA PHE A 361 -11.03 -3.02 25.64
C PHE A 361 -11.44 -1.60 26.09
N ILE A 362 -10.50 -0.65 26.08
CA ILE A 362 -10.77 0.75 26.41
C ILE A 362 -11.70 1.38 25.37
N ILE A 363 -11.46 1.16 24.08
CA ILE A 363 -12.32 1.71 23.00
C ILE A 363 -13.75 1.18 23.12
N ILE A 364 -13.92 -0.08 23.46
CA ILE A 364 -15.23 -0.75 23.51
C ILE A 364 -16.01 -0.37 24.77
N ASN A 365 -15.34 -0.37 25.94
CA ASN A 365 -16.03 -0.30 27.23
C ASN A 365 -15.89 1.06 27.94
N HIS A 366 -14.92 1.89 27.55
CA HIS A 366 -14.57 3.14 28.24
C HIS A 366 -14.46 4.32 27.27
N LYS A 367 -15.46 4.47 26.38
CA LYS A 367 -15.51 5.57 25.39
C LYS A 367 -15.37 6.95 26.05
N ASP A 368 -16.01 7.13 27.21
CA ASP A 368 -15.98 8.40 27.97
C ASP A 368 -14.57 8.78 28.42
N LEU A 369 -13.74 7.77 28.79
CA LEU A 369 -12.34 7.99 29.13
C LEU A 369 -11.55 8.54 27.94
N ILE A 370 -11.85 8.05 26.73
CA ILE A 370 -11.20 8.56 25.51
C ILE A 370 -11.59 10.02 25.27
N LEU A 371 -12.87 10.35 25.44
CA LEU A 371 -13.39 11.70 25.27
C LEU A 371 -12.77 12.70 26.26
N THR A 372 -12.40 12.27 27.48
CA THR A 372 -11.72 13.14 28.46
C THR A 372 -10.23 13.35 28.15
N ILE A 373 -9.57 12.41 27.52
CA ILE A 373 -8.13 12.47 27.18
C ILE A 373 -7.89 13.20 25.86
N VAL A 374 -8.81 13.04 24.90
CA VAL A 374 -8.67 13.59 23.55
C VAL A 374 -9.17 15.03 23.53
N ILE A 375 -8.23 15.97 23.38
CA ILE A 375 -8.50 17.41 23.29
C ILE A 375 -8.96 17.83 21.87
N ASP A 376 -8.65 17.02 20.85
CA ASP A 376 -9.02 17.34 19.47
C ASP A 376 -10.54 17.24 19.27
N SER A 377 -11.16 18.39 19.01
CA SER A 377 -12.61 18.51 18.75
C SER A 377 -13.09 17.64 17.58
N ASN A 378 -12.24 17.39 16.57
CA ASN A 378 -12.58 16.47 15.47
C ASN A 378 -12.82 15.06 15.96
N ILE A 379 -11.91 14.55 16.78
CA ILE A 379 -12.02 13.17 17.30
C ILE A 379 -13.26 13.08 18.19
N GLN A 380 -13.57 14.13 18.95
CA GLN A 380 -14.80 14.18 19.76
C GLN A 380 -16.05 14.07 18.89
N TYR A 381 -16.15 14.86 17.80
CA TYR A 381 -17.27 14.77 16.84
C TYR A 381 -17.33 13.41 16.13
N LEU A 382 -16.19 12.83 15.79
CA LEU A 382 -16.14 11.50 15.16
C LEU A 382 -16.62 10.40 16.12
N LEU A 383 -16.29 10.53 17.41
CA LEU A 383 -16.72 9.58 18.45
C LEU A 383 -18.23 9.70 18.80
N GLU A 384 -18.93 10.75 18.35
CA GLU A 384 -20.40 10.82 18.42
C GLU A 384 -21.07 9.72 17.58
N ASN A 385 -20.38 9.20 16.57
CA ASN A 385 -20.85 8.07 15.78
C ASN A 385 -21.05 6.84 16.67
N GLN A 386 -22.16 6.14 16.46
CA GLN A 386 -22.43 4.90 17.16
C GLN A 386 -21.54 3.79 16.61
N MET A 387 -20.67 3.27 17.45
CA MET A 387 -19.92 2.04 17.21
C MET A 387 -20.78 0.87 17.67
N GLN A 388 -20.94 -0.12 16.82
CA GLN A 388 -21.69 -1.34 17.15
C GLN A 388 -20.72 -2.44 17.54
N TRP A 389 -20.44 -2.55 18.85
CA TRP A 389 -19.60 -3.60 19.38
C TRP A 389 -20.44 -4.77 19.91
N LEU A 390 -19.96 -6.00 19.67
CA LEU A 390 -20.54 -7.21 20.24
C LEU A 390 -20.01 -7.47 21.67
N GLY A 391 -18.95 -6.73 22.09
CA GLY A 391 -18.39 -6.73 23.42
C GLY A 391 -17.22 -7.71 23.64
N TRP A 392 -16.94 -8.63 22.72
CA TRP A 392 -15.86 -9.61 22.82
C TRP A 392 -14.66 -9.34 21.90
N GLU A 393 -14.74 -8.36 21.00
CA GLU A 393 -13.74 -8.09 19.96
C GLU A 393 -12.36 -7.75 20.53
N TRP A 394 -12.30 -7.25 21.76
CA TRP A 394 -11.04 -6.99 22.45
C TRP A 394 -10.23 -8.26 22.73
N LEU A 395 -10.86 -9.46 22.66
CA LEU A 395 -10.19 -10.75 22.78
C LEU A 395 -9.49 -11.20 21.49
N ILE A 396 -9.78 -10.59 20.33
CA ILE A 396 -9.21 -11.02 19.05
C ILE A 396 -7.68 -11.04 19.09
N PRO A 397 -6.96 -10.02 19.62
CA PRO A 397 -5.51 -10.05 19.68
C PRO A 397 -4.92 -11.11 20.61
N ALA A 398 -5.72 -11.80 21.43
CA ALA A 398 -5.27 -12.96 22.18
C ALA A 398 -4.71 -14.07 21.27
N LEU A 399 -5.15 -14.13 20.01
CA LEU A 399 -4.59 -15.04 19.00
C LEU A 399 -3.09 -14.81 18.77
N ILE A 400 -2.60 -13.57 18.90
CA ILE A 400 -1.17 -13.25 18.81
C ILE A 400 -0.44 -13.87 20.01
N VAL A 401 -1.00 -13.69 21.22
CA VAL A 401 -0.41 -14.24 22.47
C VAL A 401 -0.37 -15.76 22.41
N ILE A 402 -1.52 -16.38 22.17
CA ILE A 402 -1.67 -17.84 22.12
C ILE A 402 -0.80 -18.43 21.01
N GLY A 403 -0.83 -17.84 19.82
CA GLY A 403 -0.03 -18.27 18.67
C GLY A 403 1.47 -18.20 18.98
N THR A 404 1.94 -17.14 19.63
CA THR A 404 3.34 -16.96 19.99
C THR A 404 3.77 -17.99 21.06
N LEU A 405 2.98 -18.15 22.13
CA LEU A 405 3.27 -19.11 23.21
C LEU A 405 3.33 -20.54 22.66
N PHE A 406 2.30 -20.94 21.91
CA PHE A 406 2.20 -22.29 21.38
C PHE A 406 3.33 -22.60 20.39
N SER A 407 3.63 -21.65 19.50
CA SER A 407 4.71 -21.82 18.53
C SER A 407 6.07 -21.94 19.21
N CYS A 408 6.38 -21.08 20.17
CA CYS A 408 7.64 -21.13 20.91
C CYS A 408 7.78 -22.42 21.75
N PHE A 409 6.66 -23.00 22.21
CA PHE A 409 6.69 -24.25 22.95
C PHE A 409 7.06 -25.46 22.06
N PHE A 410 6.46 -25.53 20.86
CA PHE A 410 6.66 -26.66 19.94
C PHE A 410 7.79 -26.48 18.91
N LEU A 411 8.48 -25.33 18.90
CA LEU A 411 9.44 -24.96 17.86
C LEU A 411 10.61 -25.94 17.75
N ASN A 412 11.07 -26.50 18.87
CA ASN A 412 12.17 -27.48 18.89
C ASN A 412 11.74 -28.89 18.45
N SER A 413 10.47 -29.27 18.63
CA SER A 413 9.98 -30.63 18.35
C SER A 413 9.30 -30.76 17.00
N ARG A 414 8.55 -29.72 16.56
CA ARG A 414 7.72 -29.73 15.33
C ARG A 414 7.75 -28.36 14.65
N LEU A 415 8.91 -27.96 14.15
CA LEU A 415 9.15 -26.58 13.65
C LEU A 415 8.15 -26.16 12.54
N ILE A 416 8.03 -26.91 11.45
CA ILE A 416 7.15 -26.51 10.33
C ILE A 416 5.68 -26.43 10.76
N PRO A 417 5.09 -27.43 11.45
CA PRO A 417 3.74 -27.30 11.97
C PRO A 417 3.56 -26.12 12.94
N SER A 418 4.55 -25.81 13.77
CA SER A 418 4.51 -24.65 14.67
C SER A 418 4.46 -23.33 13.93
N LEU A 419 5.28 -23.18 12.87
CA LEU A 419 5.27 -21.99 12.02
C LEU A 419 3.95 -21.86 11.25
N ALA A 420 3.42 -22.97 10.72
CA ALA A 420 2.14 -22.98 10.03
C ALA A 420 1.00 -22.57 10.98
N LEU A 421 0.97 -23.12 12.19
CA LEU A 421 -0.02 -22.75 13.20
C LEU A 421 0.06 -21.26 13.56
N TYR A 422 1.28 -20.73 13.74
CA TYR A 422 1.49 -19.31 14.00
C TYR A 422 0.99 -18.44 12.84
N SER A 423 1.30 -18.81 11.59
CA SER A 423 0.84 -18.07 10.43
C SER A 423 -0.68 -18.07 10.30
N ILE A 424 -1.33 -19.18 10.64
CA ILE A 424 -2.80 -19.30 10.68
C ILE A 424 -3.37 -18.42 11.80
N ALA A 425 -2.76 -18.43 13.00
CA ALA A 425 -3.20 -17.59 14.11
C ALA A 425 -3.13 -16.09 13.76
N ILE A 426 -2.04 -15.65 13.14
CA ILE A 426 -1.89 -14.26 12.67
C ILE A 426 -2.89 -13.95 11.55
N GLY A 427 -3.03 -14.84 10.56
CA GLY A 427 -4.02 -14.68 9.49
C GLY A 427 -5.45 -14.57 10.01
N LEU A 428 -5.81 -15.43 10.98
CA LEU A 428 -7.12 -15.41 11.63
C LEU A 428 -7.32 -14.13 12.47
N ASN A 429 -6.29 -13.71 13.23
CA ASN A 429 -6.32 -12.45 13.95
C ASN A 429 -6.67 -11.27 13.03
N PHE A 430 -5.93 -11.11 11.92
CA PHE A 430 -6.22 -10.04 10.96
C PHE A 430 -7.59 -10.20 10.29
N SER A 431 -8.03 -11.43 10.01
CA SER A 431 -9.36 -11.67 9.44
C SER A 431 -10.47 -11.22 10.38
N LEU A 432 -10.36 -11.56 11.65
CA LEU A 432 -11.34 -11.15 12.67
C LEU A 432 -11.29 -9.64 12.91
N LEU A 433 -10.09 -9.03 12.96
CA LEU A 433 -9.95 -7.58 13.05
C LEU A 433 -10.61 -6.88 11.85
N CYS A 434 -10.33 -7.32 10.62
CA CYS A 434 -10.93 -6.76 9.39
C CYS A 434 -12.44 -6.94 9.32
N LYS A 435 -12.99 -7.97 9.96
CA LYS A 435 -14.44 -8.25 9.95
C LYS A 435 -15.20 -7.51 11.04
N PHE A 436 -14.64 -7.41 12.25
CA PHE A 436 -15.38 -6.95 13.43
C PHE A 436 -14.88 -5.63 14.00
N VAL A 437 -13.59 -5.29 13.83
CA VAL A 437 -12.99 -4.10 14.44
C VAL A 437 -12.81 -2.97 13.44
N VAL A 438 -12.17 -3.26 12.30
CA VAL A 438 -11.85 -2.24 11.28
C VAL A 438 -13.09 -1.53 10.75
N PRO A 439 -14.23 -2.20 10.48
CA PRO A 439 -15.45 -1.51 10.03
C PRO A 439 -15.97 -0.48 11.05
N ASN A 440 -15.90 -0.78 12.33
CA ASN A 440 -16.31 0.17 13.39
C ASN A 440 -15.39 1.39 13.46
N ILE A 441 -14.06 1.17 13.37
CA ILE A 441 -13.08 2.26 13.37
C ILE A 441 -13.23 3.12 12.11
N GLU A 442 -13.37 2.49 10.96
CA GLU A 442 -13.56 3.17 9.67
C GLU A 442 -14.86 3.99 9.66
N ASN A 443 -15.96 3.42 10.17
CA ASN A 443 -17.24 4.11 10.29
C ASN A 443 -17.13 5.40 11.13
N VAL A 444 -16.34 5.37 12.20
CA VAL A 444 -16.06 6.58 13.01
C VAL A 444 -15.29 7.61 12.18
N ILE A 445 -14.29 7.21 11.42
CA ILE A 445 -13.37 8.14 10.72
C ILE A 445 -14.02 8.77 9.49
N GLN A 446 -14.69 7.99 8.66
CA GLN A 446 -15.21 8.43 7.35
C GLN A 446 -16.57 7.85 6.97
N GLY A 447 -17.12 6.92 7.74
CA GLY A 447 -18.33 6.18 7.38
C GLY A 447 -19.54 7.08 7.11
N SER A 448 -19.70 8.17 7.89
CA SER A 448 -20.76 9.16 7.65
C SER A 448 -20.65 9.84 6.30
N ALA A 449 -19.40 10.14 5.86
CA ALA A 449 -19.17 10.74 4.56
C ALA A 449 -19.37 9.72 3.44
N VAL A 450 -18.85 8.51 3.62
CA VAL A 450 -19.00 7.43 2.62
C VAL A 450 -20.47 7.09 2.43
N SER A 451 -21.25 6.88 3.51
CA SER A 451 -22.68 6.62 3.41
C SER A 451 -23.42 7.73 2.64
N PHE A 452 -23.08 9.01 2.93
CA PHE A 452 -23.67 10.12 2.19
C PHE A 452 -23.32 10.08 0.70
N TYR A 453 -22.06 9.77 0.34
CA TYR A 453 -21.62 9.69 -1.05
C TYR A 453 -22.30 8.54 -1.80
N GLU A 454 -22.52 7.41 -1.13
CA GLU A 454 -23.25 6.27 -1.69
C GLU A 454 -24.74 6.59 -1.89
N ASP A 455 -25.38 7.27 -0.94
CA ASP A 455 -26.78 7.70 -1.04
C ASP A 455 -27.05 8.52 -2.31
N ILE A 456 -26.11 9.41 -2.66
CA ILE A 456 -26.23 10.27 -3.85
C ILE A 456 -25.60 9.68 -5.12
N SER A 457 -25.10 8.44 -5.08
CA SER A 457 -24.28 7.86 -6.17
C SER A 457 -25.04 7.70 -7.49
N PHE A 458 -26.36 7.61 -7.46
CA PHE A 458 -27.22 7.42 -8.64
C PHE A 458 -27.73 8.73 -9.25
N GLU A 459 -27.49 9.87 -8.58
CA GLU A 459 -27.94 11.17 -9.06
C GLU A 459 -26.91 11.80 -10.01
N LYS A 460 -27.38 12.49 -11.06
CA LYS A 460 -26.55 13.42 -11.83
C LYS A 460 -26.30 14.66 -10.97
N LYS A 461 -25.07 14.91 -10.62
CA LYS A 461 -24.70 15.91 -9.61
C LYS A 461 -23.32 16.50 -9.86
N TYR A 462 -23.04 17.60 -9.19
CA TYR A 462 -21.69 18.05 -8.87
C TYR A 462 -21.44 17.80 -7.38
N LEU A 463 -20.22 17.44 -7.02
CA LEU A 463 -19.84 17.20 -5.64
C LEU A 463 -18.43 17.71 -5.40
N THR A 464 -18.24 18.39 -4.28
CA THR A 464 -16.91 18.88 -3.85
C THR A 464 -16.74 18.79 -2.34
N THR A 465 -15.50 18.61 -1.90
CA THR A 465 -15.13 18.73 -0.49
C THR A 465 -14.57 20.12 -0.21
N VAL A 466 -14.89 20.70 0.96
CA VAL A 466 -14.46 22.05 1.34
C VAL A 466 -13.79 22.00 2.71
N GLY A 467 -12.60 22.61 2.83
CA GLY A 467 -11.82 22.65 4.06
C GLY A 467 -11.03 21.38 4.39
N PHE A 468 -11.18 20.32 3.61
CA PHE A 468 -10.35 19.10 3.72
C PHE A 468 -10.15 18.45 2.36
N LYS A 469 -9.05 17.72 2.21
CA LYS A 469 -8.76 16.96 1.00
C LYS A 469 -9.10 15.49 1.25
N SER A 470 -9.85 14.89 0.35
CA SER A 470 -10.20 13.47 0.30
C SER A 470 -10.52 13.10 -1.13
N TYR A 471 -10.39 11.83 -1.48
CA TYR A 471 -10.79 11.30 -2.78
C TYR A 471 -11.97 10.32 -2.67
N ALA A 472 -12.41 10.02 -1.45
CA ALA A 472 -13.52 9.12 -1.18
C ALA A 472 -14.81 9.57 -1.87
N HIS A 473 -15.02 10.90 -1.98
CA HIS A 473 -16.22 11.44 -2.63
C HIS A 473 -16.28 11.12 -4.13
N TYR A 474 -15.15 10.99 -4.83
CA TYR A 474 -15.14 10.58 -6.24
C TYR A 474 -15.52 9.11 -6.40
N PHE A 475 -14.86 8.24 -5.62
CA PHE A 475 -15.05 6.79 -5.72
C PHE A 475 -16.45 6.35 -5.31
N TYR A 476 -16.92 6.75 -4.11
CA TYR A 476 -18.18 6.28 -3.55
C TYR A 476 -19.40 6.97 -4.16
N SER A 477 -19.29 8.24 -4.57
CA SER A 477 -20.39 8.90 -5.27
C SER A 477 -20.43 8.60 -6.76
N LYS A 478 -19.44 7.87 -7.30
CA LYS A 478 -19.33 7.49 -8.71
C LYS A 478 -19.43 8.68 -9.65
N ILE A 479 -18.59 9.70 -9.42
CA ILE A 479 -18.56 10.89 -10.27
C ILE A 479 -18.32 10.51 -11.72
N ASP A 480 -19.12 11.09 -12.62
CA ASP A 480 -19.05 10.87 -14.05
C ASP A 480 -18.05 11.83 -14.74
N LEU A 481 -17.55 11.43 -15.90
CA LEU A 481 -16.79 12.30 -16.77
C LEU A 481 -17.66 13.50 -17.19
N LEU A 482 -17.10 14.70 -17.09
CA LEU A 482 -17.78 15.91 -17.57
C LEU A 482 -17.84 15.93 -19.11
N ASP A 483 -19.03 16.16 -19.64
CA ASP A 483 -19.26 16.40 -21.07
C ASP A 483 -18.99 17.88 -21.40
N SER A 484 -18.70 18.17 -22.66
CA SER A 484 -18.56 19.53 -23.19
C SER A 484 -19.84 20.38 -23.05
N ASN A 485 -20.99 19.75 -22.90
CA ASN A 485 -22.27 20.39 -22.66
C ASN A 485 -22.51 20.75 -21.18
N ASP A 486 -21.74 20.17 -20.26
CA ASP A 486 -21.90 20.43 -18.83
C ASP A 486 -21.54 21.87 -18.46
N SER A 487 -22.38 22.49 -17.65
CA SER A 487 -22.17 23.89 -17.18
C SER A 487 -20.83 24.04 -16.45
N LEU A 488 -20.43 23.03 -15.67
CA LEU A 488 -19.14 23.03 -14.97
C LEU A 488 -17.95 22.98 -15.95
N TYR A 489 -18.01 22.15 -16.99
CA TYR A 489 -16.97 22.10 -18.02
C TYR A 489 -16.74 23.48 -18.64
N ASN A 490 -17.84 24.13 -19.05
CA ASN A 490 -17.82 25.46 -19.67
C ASN A 490 -17.33 26.54 -18.68
N ALA A 491 -17.73 26.44 -17.41
CA ALA A 491 -17.27 27.34 -16.35
C ALA A 491 -15.76 27.21 -16.10
N LYS A 492 -15.24 25.98 -15.94
CA LYS A 492 -13.80 25.73 -15.80
C LYS A 492 -13.01 26.33 -16.95
N LYS A 493 -13.44 26.06 -18.18
CA LYS A 493 -12.79 26.60 -19.40
C LYS A 493 -12.81 28.13 -19.45
N LYS A 494 -13.93 28.75 -19.07
CA LYS A 494 -14.06 30.21 -18.98
C LYS A 494 -13.12 30.79 -17.91
N ILE A 495 -13.08 30.20 -16.72
CA ILE A 495 -12.21 30.63 -15.61
C ILE A 495 -10.74 30.57 -16.03
N LEU A 496 -10.30 29.46 -16.66
CA LEU A 496 -8.94 29.31 -17.17
C LEU A 496 -8.58 30.44 -18.13
N LYS A 497 -9.43 30.69 -19.12
CA LYS A 497 -9.19 31.69 -20.15
C LYS A 497 -9.20 33.12 -19.59
N THR A 498 -10.20 33.46 -18.74
CA THR A 498 -10.39 34.84 -18.31
C THR A 498 -9.49 35.25 -17.14
N ASN A 499 -9.18 34.34 -16.22
CA ASN A 499 -8.46 34.65 -15.00
C ASN A 499 -6.98 34.27 -15.03
N PHE A 500 -6.59 33.35 -15.92
CA PHE A 500 -5.22 32.83 -15.99
C PHE A 500 -4.61 32.91 -17.40
N ASN A 501 -5.36 33.33 -18.40
CA ASN A 501 -4.93 33.36 -19.82
C ASN A 501 -4.32 32.01 -20.28
N SER A 502 -4.87 30.90 -19.78
CA SER A 502 -4.43 29.52 -20.03
C SER A 502 -5.56 28.69 -20.61
N LEU A 503 -5.20 27.65 -21.36
CA LEU A 503 -6.15 26.68 -21.94
C LEU A 503 -6.20 25.39 -21.12
N SER A 504 -5.23 25.17 -20.21
CA SER A 504 -5.08 23.93 -19.45
C SER A 504 -4.68 24.19 -18.00
N LEU A 505 -5.22 23.40 -17.07
CA LEU A 505 -4.83 23.39 -15.66
C LEU A 505 -3.35 23.05 -15.45
N ASN A 506 -2.76 22.32 -16.40
CA ASN A 506 -1.38 21.87 -16.30
C ASN A 506 -0.36 23.00 -16.49
N GLU A 507 -0.78 24.09 -17.14
CA GLU A 507 0.05 25.28 -17.36
C GLU A 507 0.11 26.18 -16.12
N LEU A 508 -0.76 25.95 -15.13
CA LEU A 508 -0.86 26.77 -13.94
C LEU A 508 0.19 26.39 -12.88
N SER A 509 0.74 27.40 -12.21
CA SER A 509 1.55 27.20 -11.01
C SER A 509 0.72 26.57 -9.87
N SER A 510 1.38 26.03 -8.85
CA SER A 510 0.71 25.47 -7.67
C SER A 510 -0.18 26.50 -6.96
N GLU A 511 0.25 27.75 -6.91
CA GLU A 511 -0.51 28.86 -6.34
C GLU A 511 -1.74 29.19 -7.20
N ASP A 512 -1.57 29.25 -8.52
CA ASP A 512 -2.68 29.51 -9.45
C ASP A 512 -3.68 28.35 -9.49
N LYS A 513 -3.24 27.10 -9.36
CA LYS A 513 -4.14 25.94 -9.16
C LYS A 513 -5.03 26.13 -7.92
N THR A 514 -4.48 26.66 -6.82
CA THR A 514 -5.26 26.96 -5.61
C THR A 514 -6.27 28.08 -5.87
N ARG A 515 -5.87 29.16 -6.54
CA ARG A 515 -6.77 30.26 -6.94
C ARG A 515 -7.87 29.79 -7.87
N PHE A 516 -7.52 28.94 -8.85
CA PHE A 516 -8.49 28.34 -9.75
C PHE A 516 -9.56 27.54 -8.99
N ASN A 517 -9.16 26.70 -8.04
CA ASN A 517 -10.10 25.93 -7.21
C ASN A 517 -11.04 26.83 -6.40
N ASN A 518 -10.57 27.98 -5.92
CA ASN A 518 -11.41 28.96 -5.24
C ASN A 518 -12.43 29.61 -6.20
N TYR A 519 -12.07 29.90 -7.46
CA TYR A 519 -13.02 30.38 -8.47
C TYR A 519 -14.07 29.32 -8.81
N VAL A 520 -13.66 28.06 -8.94
CA VAL A 520 -14.59 26.93 -9.17
C VAL A 520 -15.54 26.76 -7.98
N LEU A 521 -15.04 26.88 -6.74
CA LEU A 521 -15.89 26.83 -5.55
C LEU A 521 -16.91 27.99 -5.55
N SER A 522 -16.48 29.19 -5.87
CA SER A 522 -17.38 30.34 -6.00
C SER A 522 -18.45 30.12 -7.07
N TRP A 523 -18.08 29.48 -8.18
CA TRP A 523 -19.03 29.10 -9.22
C TRP A 523 -20.01 28.02 -8.76
N TYR A 524 -19.57 27.02 -8.01
CA TYR A 524 -20.49 26.04 -7.41
C TYR A 524 -21.54 26.70 -6.49
N ILE A 525 -21.16 27.74 -5.76
CA ILE A 525 -22.06 28.47 -4.86
C ILE A 525 -22.99 29.39 -5.62
N ASN A 526 -22.51 30.16 -6.61
CA ASN A 526 -23.24 31.29 -7.19
C ASN A 526 -23.45 31.20 -8.71
N GLY A 527 -22.77 30.30 -9.42
CA GLY A 527 -22.81 30.20 -10.89
C GLY A 527 -24.14 29.62 -11.43
N ASN A 528 -24.27 29.60 -12.75
CA ASN A 528 -25.41 28.98 -13.41
C ASN A 528 -25.19 27.46 -13.52
N ILE A 529 -25.85 26.69 -12.67
CA ILE A 529 -25.74 25.22 -12.60
C ILE A 529 -26.84 24.53 -13.38
N ASP A 530 -26.54 23.39 -13.98
CA ASP A 530 -27.46 22.53 -14.75
C ASP A 530 -27.88 21.26 -13.98
N ARG A 531 -27.27 21.03 -12.83
CA ARG A 531 -27.58 19.92 -11.91
C ARG A 531 -27.28 20.33 -10.47
N PRO A 532 -27.84 19.65 -9.45
CA PRO A 532 -27.62 19.98 -8.05
C PRO A 532 -26.13 19.87 -7.69
N VAL A 533 -25.68 20.75 -6.78
CA VAL A 533 -24.33 20.75 -6.24
C VAL A 533 -24.36 20.35 -4.78
N TYR A 534 -23.54 19.36 -4.44
CA TYR A 534 -23.35 18.91 -3.08
C TYR A 534 -21.99 19.34 -2.55
N PHE A 535 -21.95 19.75 -1.28
CA PHE A 535 -20.74 20.13 -0.58
C PHE A 535 -20.59 19.28 0.67
N ALA A 536 -19.40 18.72 0.89
CA ALA A 536 -19.04 18.04 2.12
C ALA A 536 -17.96 18.85 2.87
N THR A 537 -18.16 19.11 4.15
CA THR A 537 -17.19 19.79 5.01
C THR A 537 -17.07 19.10 6.37
N LYS A 538 -15.92 19.23 7.02
CA LYS A 538 -15.77 18.79 8.42
C LYS A 538 -16.30 19.87 9.35
N LYS A 539 -16.97 19.48 10.44
CA LYS A 539 -17.58 20.42 11.42
C LYS A 539 -16.58 21.43 12.01
N ASN A 540 -15.34 21.03 12.20
CA ASN A 540 -14.27 21.91 12.72
C ASN A 540 -13.57 22.76 11.66
N LYS A 541 -13.92 22.63 10.38
CA LYS A 541 -13.32 23.36 9.25
C LYS A 541 -14.41 23.96 8.35
N ILE A 542 -15.48 24.47 8.96
CA ILE A 542 -16.57 25.07 8.21
C ILE A 542 -16.06 26.34 7.51
N ASN A 543 -16.35 26.43 6.22
CA ASN A 543 -15.96 27.57 5.40
C ASN A 543 -17.02 28.66 5.50
N SER A 544 -16.59 29.90 5.84
CA SER A 544 -17.45 31.06 5.97
C SER A 544 -18.26 31.36 4.68
N GLN A 545 -17.73 31.05 3.51
CA GLN A 545 -18.46 31.20 2.23
C GLN A 545 -19.67 30.27 2.12
N LEU A 546 -19.57 29.05 2.67
CA LEU A 546 -20.69 28.11 2.67
C LEU A 546 -21.76 28.51 3.69
N GLU A 547 -21.36 29.04 4.84
CA GLU A 547 -22.32 29.49 5.86
C GLU A 547 -23.08 30.77 5.46
N ALA A 548 -22.38 31.67 4.76
CA ALA A 548 -22.96 32.93 4.28
C ALA A 548 -23.89 32.73 3.07
N ALA A 549 -23.84 31.58 2.40
CA ALA A 549 -24.56 31.35 1.17
C ALA A 549 -26.04 31.00 1.42
N LYS A 550 -26.94 31.96 1.17
CA LYS A 550 -28.40 31.82 1.37
C LYS A 550 -29.09 30.78 0.47
N ASN A 551 -28.43 30.32 -0.57
CA ASN A 551 -28.93 29.37 -1.56
C ASN A 551 -28.50 27.93 -1.26
N LEU A 552 -27.87 27.67 -0.11
CA LEU A 552 -27.47 26.35 0.33
C LEU A 552 -28.40 25.84 1.43
N ILE A 553 -28.82 24.61 1.30
CA ILE A 553 -29.63 23.90 2.31
C ILE A 553 -28.75 22.86 2.99
N VAL A 554 -28.72 22.85 4.32
CA VAL A 554 -28.09 21.78 5.09
C VAL A 554 -28.97 20.55 4.99
N ILE A 555 -28.42 19.45 4.40
CA ILE A 555 -29.18 18.21 4.23
C ILE A 555 -28.88 17.21 5.34
N LYS A 556 -27.63 17.19 5.81
CA LYS A 556 -27.19 16.21 6.82
C LYS A 556 -26.09 16.86 7.68
N ASP A 557 -26.19 16.69 8.98
CA ASP A 557 -25.18 17.15 9.94
C ASP A 557 -24.95 16.00 10.93
N PHE A 558 -23.96 15.16 10.63
CA PHE A 558 -23.75 13.90 11.35
C PHE A 558 -22.30 13.44 11.31
N GLY A 559 -21.82 12.85 12.37
CA GLY A 559 -20.57 12.10 12.43
C GLY A 559 -19.33 12.93 12.07
N GLY A 560 -19.25 14.18 12.54
CA GLY A 560 -18.11 15.06 12.28
C GLY A 560 -18.12 15.74 10.91
N PHE A 561 -19.14 15.47 10.08
CA PHE A 561 -19.33 16.07 8.75
C PHE A 561 -20.62 16.85 8.67
N LYS A 562 -20.62 17.88 7.81
CA LYS A 562 -21.80 18.67 7.45
C LYS A 562 -21.92 18.73 5.94
N PHE A 563 -23.13 18.44 5.43
CA PHE A 563 -23.41 18.32 4.00
C PHE A 563 -24.43 19.37 3.60
N TYR A 564 -24.10 20.07 2.52
CA TYR A 564 -24.98 21.08 1.96
C TYR A 564 -25.39 20.70 0.55
N LYS A 565 -26.56 21.15 0.15
CA LYS A 565 -27.08 21.01 -1.20
C LYS A 565 -27.47 22.38 -1.74
N ARG A 566 -27.14 22.60 -2.99
CA ARG A 566 -27.69 23.68 -3.80
C ARG A 566 -28.59 23.08 -4.85
N GLU A 567 -29.87 23.43 -4.80
CA GLU A 567 -30.86 23.01 -5.79
C GLU A 567 -30.74 23.85 -7.07
N LEU A 568 -31.29 23.33 -8.17
CA LEU A 568 -31.58 24.09 -9.37
C LEU A 568 -32.64 25.15 -9.02
N LYS A 569 -32.44 26.36 -9.51
CA LYS A 569 -33.46 27.42 -9.43
C LYS A 569 -34.54 27.18 -10.47
#